data_a6b5f96f8082fdd31132128bb67c81e1
#
_entry.id   a6b5f96f8082fdd31132128bb67c81e1
#
_cell.length_a   1.000
_cell.length_b   1.000
_cell.length_c   1.000
_cell.angle_alpha   90.00
_cell.angle_beta   90.00
_cell.angle_gamma   90.00
#
_symmetry.space_group_name_H-M   'P 1'
#
loop_
_entity.id
_entity.type
_entity.pdbx_description
1 polymer ?
#
loop_
_entity_poly.entity_id
_entity_poly.type
_entity_poly.pdbx_seq_one_letter_code
_entity_poly.pdbx_strand_id
1 'polypeptide(L)'
;MLEFKYIKDKGDLDSERSVFKVISDCNLGDFIAFRTKETSEDGISSKIELPFWFPDKRIKKGDTVVLYSKKRRVNEKTNKDGSISHFFYWGNDTPLFLEDDDSVLLVEIRRWLA
;
A
#
# COMPACT_ATOMS: atom_id res chain seq x y z
N MET A 1 11.47 -7.69 -0.38
CA MET A 1 10.86 -7.00 0.76
C MET A 1 10.23 -5.69 0.31
N LEU A 2 9.02 -5.44 0.74
CA LEU A 2 8.29 -4.22 0.47
C LEU A 2 8.22 -3.39 1.76
N GLU A 3 8.41 -2.07 1.64
CA GLU A 3 8.42 -1.18 2.80
C GLU A 3 7.45 -0.02 2.57
N PHE A 4 6.58 0.24 3.55
CA PHE A 4 5.68 1.39 3.52
C PHE A 4 6.48 2.66 3.76
N LYS A 5 6.25 3.70 2.95
CA LYS A 5 6.95 4.98 3.07
C LYS A 5 6.07 6.11 3.59
N TYR A 6 4.96 6.39 2.90
CA TYR A 6 4.09 7.51 3.29
C TYR A 6 2.73 7.42 2.60
N ILE A 7 1.79 8.19 3.11
CA ILE A 7 0.51 8.46 2.47
C ILE A 7 0.57 9.88 1.93
N LYS A 8 0.14 10.06 0.68
CA LYS A 8 0.08 11.38 0.04
C LYS A 8 -1.37 11.78 -0.21
N ASP A 9 -1.65 13.09 -0.07
CA ASP A 9 -2.96 13.70 -0.35
C ASP A 9 -4.10 13.06 0.45
N LYS A 10 -3.89 12.85 1.76
CA LYS A 10 -4.92 12.34 2.67
C LYS A 10 -6.22 13.14 2.54
N GLY A 11 -7.35 12.44 2.46
CA GLY A 11 -8.67 13.04 2.41
C GLY A 11 -9.16 13.41 1.02
N ASP A 12 -8.32 13.34 0.01
CA ASP A 12 -8.69 13.58 -1.39
C ASP A 12 -8.80 12.25 -2.12
N LEU A 13 -10.01 11.76 -2.34
CA LEU A 13 -10.24 10.44 -2.94
C LEU A 13 -9.52 10.25 -4.28
N ASP A 14 -9.48 11.28 -5.13
CA ASP A 14 -8.88 11.16 -6.46
C ASP A 14 -7.37 10.97 -6.42
N SER A 15 -6.71 11.55 -5.42
CA SER A 15 -5.24 11.56 -5.35
C SER A 15 -4.65 10.88 -4.12
N GLU A 16 -5.48 10.56 -3.12
CA GLU A 16 -5.03 9.88 -1.90
C GLU A 16 -4.40 8.53 -2.24
N ARG A 17 -3.16 8.33 -1.77
CA ARG A 17 -2.44 7.10 -2.06
C ARG A 17 -1.38 6.78 -1.03
N SER A 18 -1.16 5.48 -0.85
CA SER A 18 -0.09 4.94 -0.01
C SER A 18 1.07 4.54 -0.92
N VAL A 19 2.28 4.92 -0.54
CA VAL A 19 3.49 4.68 -1.34
C VAL A 19 4.42 3.72 -0.61
N PHE A 20 4.85 2.70 -1.32
CA PHE A 20 5.75 1.64 -0.83
C PHE A 20 6.98 1.55 -1.73
N LYS A 21 8.10 1.17 -1.14
CA LYS A 21 9.34 0.96 -1.88
C LYS A 21 9.74 -0.51 -1.86
N VAL A 22 10.19 -1.04 -2.99
CA VAL A 22 10.69 -2.41 -3.10
C VAL A 22 12.16 -2.41 -2.70
N ILE A 23 12.46 -3.01 -1.55
CA ILE A 23 13.81 -3.04 -0.99
C ILE A 23 14.62 -4.20 -1.54
N SER A 24 13.96 -5.30 -1.83
CA SER A 24 14.56 -6.48 -2.46
C SER A 24 13.52 -7.20 -3.32
N ASP A 25 13.98 -7.91 -4.33
CA ASP A 25 13.09 -8.68 -5.21
C ASP A 25 12.18 -9.59 -4.40
N CYS A 26 10.89 -9.56 -4.69
CA CYS A 26 9.90 -10.35 -3.96
C CYS A 26 8.61 -10.53 -4.76
N ASN A 27 7.70 -11.35 -4.21
CA ASN A 27 6.36 -11.51 -4.74
C ASN A 27 5.42 -10.56 -3.98
N LEU A 28 4.78 -9.67 -4.70
CA LEU A 28 3.85 -8.70 -4.11
C LEU A 28 2.66 -9.38 -3.41
N GLY A 29 2.27 -10.56 -3.88
CA GLY A 29 1.20 -11.37 -3.27
C GLY A 29 1.49 -11.89 -1.86
N ASP A 30 2.72 -11.69 -1.37
CA ASP A 30 3.06 -12.01 0.02
C ASP A 30 2.67 -10.90 1.00
N PHE A 31 2.04 -9.82 0.52
CA PHE A 31 1.74 -8.65 1.34
C PHE A 31 0.26 -8.29 1.34
N ILE A 32 -0.21 -7.87 2.51
CA ILE A 32 -1.55 -7.27 2.71
C ILE A 32 -1.37 -5.90 3.34
N ALA A 33 -2.06 -4.91 2.79
CA ALA A 33 -2.15 -3.58 3.41
C ALA A 33 -3.47 -3.47 4.16
N PHE A 34 -3.44 -2.85 5.34
CA PHE A 34 -4.62 -2.56 6.15
C PHE A 34 -4.66 -1.08 6.50
N ARG A 35 -5.86 -0.55 6.65
CA ARG A 35 -6.04 0.74 7.30
C ARG A 35 -5.91 0.56 8.80
N THR A 36 -5.18 1.45 9.47
CA THR A 36 -5.02 1.46 10.91
C THR A 36 -4.88 2.90 11.42
N LYS A 37 -4.59 3.06 12.70
CA LYS A 37 -4.27 4.35 13.30
C LYS A 37 -2.94 4.25 14.03
N GLU A 38 -2.15 5.32 13.98
CA GLU A 38 -0.99 5.46 14.81
C GLU A 38 -1.42 5.74 16.25
N THR A 39 -0.70 5.21 17.21
CA THR A 39 -0.93 5.49 18.64
C THR A 39 0.03 6.55 19.13
N SER A 40 -0.30 7.20 20.24
CA SER A 40 0.54 8.24 20.85
C SER A 40 1.89 7.74 21.34
N GLU A 41 2.12 6.43 21.34
CA GLU A 41 3.33 5.78 21.85
C GLU A 41 4.18 5.18 20.72
N ASP A 42 4.15 5.80 19.53
CA ASP A 42 4.87 5.35 18.34
C ASP A 42 4.52 3.93 17.88
N GLY A 43 3.34 3.46 18.27
CA GLY A 43 2.80 2.18 17.83
C GLY A 43 1.67 2.35 16.84
N ILE A 44 1.00 1.25 16.56
CA ILE A 44 -0.21 1.23 15.74
C ILE A 44 -1.34 0.55 16.51
N SER A 45 -2.58 0.94 16.21
CA SER A 45 -3.76 0.32 16.78
C SER A 45 -3.88 -1.13 16.32
N SER A 46 -4.31 -2.02 17.22
CA SER A 46 -4.66 -3.38 16.85
C SER A 46 -5.98 -3.47 16.07
N LYS A 47 -6.72 -2.37 15.99
CA LYS A 47 -7.93 -2.29 15.16
C LYS A 47 -7.54 -2.02 13.72
N ILE A 48 -7.41 -3.08 12.96
CA ILE A 48 -7.09 -3.02 11.53
C ILE A 48 -8.34 -3.26 10.72
N GLU A 49 -8.45 -2.56 9.60
CA GLU A 49 -9.64 -2.58 8.74
C GLU A 49 -9.25 -2.60 7.27
N LEU A 50 -10.22 -2.94 6.42
CA LEU A 50 -10.15 -2.78 4.98
C LEU A 50 -8.88 -3.42 4.38
N PRO A 51 -8.73 -4.74 4.48
CA PRO A 51 -7.55 -5.39 3.91
C PRO A 51 -7.49 -5.20 2.39
N PHE A 52 -6.28 -4.95 1.89
CA PHE A 52 -5.99 -5.04 0.47
C PHE A 52 -4.86 -6.05 0.29
N TRP A 53 -5.19 -7.24 -0.18
CA TRP A 53 -4.21 -8.28 -0.47
C TRP A 53 -3.73 -8.06 -1.90
N PHE A 54 -2.47 -7.69 -2.04
CA PHE A 54 -1.90 -7.47 -3.37
C PHE A 54 -1.93 -8.77 -4.19
N PRO A 55 -2.16 -8.65 -5.51
CA PRO A 55 -2.09 -9.83 -6.38
C PRO A 55 -0.67 -10.34 -6.52
N ASP A 56 -0.52 -11.62 -6.89
CA ASP A 56 0.78 -12.18 -7.18
C ASP A 56 1.43 -11.43 -8.34
N LYS A 57 2.62 -10.91 -8.10
CA LYS A 57 3.42 -10.21 -9.12
C LYS A 57 4.85 -10.11 -8.62
N ARG A 58 5.79 -10.55 -9.43
CA ARG A 58 7.21 -10.37 -9.11
C ARG A 58 7.58 -8.89 -9.29
N ILE A 59 8.16 -8.32 -8.25
CA ILE A 59 8.63 -6.94 -8.24
C ILE A 59 10.12 -6.91 -7.89
N LYS A 60 10.82 -5.88 -8.37
CA LYS A 60 12.28 -5.80 -8.28
C LYS A 60 12.72 -4.67 -7.37
N LYS A 61 13.87 -4.87 -6.74
CA LYS A 61 14.53 -3.83 -5.96
C LYS A 61 14.58 -2.52 -6.75
N GLY A 62 14.18 -1.45 -6.11
CA GLY A 62 14.14 -0.11 -6.72
C GLY A 62 12.78 0.27 -7.29
N ASP A 63 11.89 -0.69 -7.50
CA ASP A 63 10.53 -0.40 -7.94
C ASP A 63 9.74 0.34 -6.86
N THR A 64 8.66 0.99 -7.28
CA THR A 64 7.71 1.64 -6.39
C THR A 64 6.35 0.98 -6.53
N VAL A 65 5.65 0.79 -5.42
CA VAL A 65 4.27 0.32 -5.41
C VAL A 65 3.40 1.45 -4.86
N VAL A 66 2.35 1.79 -5.59
CA VAL A 66 1.42 2.86 -5.21
C VAL A 66 0.03 2.27 -5.11
N LEU A 67 -0.59 2.44 -3.95
CA LEU A 67 -1.95 1.96 -3.69
C LEU A 67 -2.87 3.16 -3.49
N TYR A 68 -3.66 3.46 -4.51
CA TYR A 68 -4.68 4.51 -4.43
C TYR A 68 -5.90 4.03 -3.64
N SER A 69 -6.54 4.93 -2.94
CA SER A 69 -7.78 4.61 -2.21
C SER A 69 -8.97 4.43 -3.15
N LYS A 70 -9.00 5.16 -4.25
CA LYS A 70 -10.08 5.13 -5.23
C LYS A 70 -10.14 3.85 -6.04
N LYS A 71 -11.18 3.72 -6.85
CA LYS A 71 -11.36 2.63 -7.80
C LYS A 71 -10.80 3.00 -9.16
N ARG A 72 -9.97 2.13 -9.72
CA ARG A 72 -9.45 2.23 -11.08
C ARG A 72 -8.82 0.89 -11.48
N ARG A 73 -8.45 0.76 -12.76
CA ARG A 73 -7.81 -0.44 -13.27
C ARG A 73 -6.30 -0.44 -12.96
N VAL A 74 -5.79 -1.57 -12.50
CA VAL A 74 -4.35 -1.79 -12.23
C VAL A 74 -3.54 -1.42 -13.48
N ASN A 75 -2.43 -0.71 -13.28
CA ASN A 75 -1.54 -0.32 -14.35
C ASN A 75 -0.11 -0.16 -13.83
N GLU A 76 0.82 0.13 -14.74
CA GLU A 76 2.21 0.36 -14.38
C GLU A 76 2.87 1.36 -15.32
N LYS A 77 4.00 1.93 -14.88
CA LYS A 77 4.78 2.91 -15.64
C LYS A 77 6.26 2.62 -15.47
N THR A 78 6.99 2.60 -16.58
CA THR A 78 8.45 2.52 -16.53
C THR A 78 9.03 3.92 -16.30
N ASN A 79 9.85 4.05 -15.27
CA ASN A 79 10.51 5.31 -14.91
C ASN A 79 11.78 5.52 -15.74
N LYS A 80 12.31 6.74 -15.71
CA LYS A 80 13.52 7.11 -16.48
C LYS A 80 14.75 6.27 -16.11
N ASP A 81 14.84 5.84 -14.85
CA ASP A 81 15.96 5.03 -14.35
C ASP A 81 15.79 3.53 -14.64
N GLY A 82 14.72 3.13 -15.33
CA GLY A 82 14.43 1.74 -15.65
C GLY A 82 13.62 1.01 -14.60
N SER A 83 13.42 1.59 -13.41
CA SER A 83 12.53 1.02 -12.40
C SER A 83 11.08 1.16 -12.83
N ILE A 84 10.21 0.38 -12.21
CA ILE A 84 8.79 0.38 -12.53
C ILE A 84 7.98 0.88 -11.33
N SER A 85 7.00 1.75 -11.60
CA SER A 85 5.98 2.11 -10.65
C SER A 85 4.74 1.28 -10.94
N HIS A 86 4.29 0.50 -9.95
CA HIS A 86 3.14 -0.39 -10.04
C HIS A 86 1.97 0.25 -9.32
N PHE A 87 0.85 0.48 -10.03
CA PHE A 87 -0.31 1.18 -9.49
C PHE A 87 -1.45 0.21 -9.22
N PHE A 88 -1.92 0.21 -7.97
CA PHE A 88 -3.05 -0.58 -7.51
C PHE A 88 -4.12 0.33 -6.92
N TYR A 89 -5.33 -0.19 -6.76
CA TYR A 89 -6.47 0.60 -6.36
C TYR A 89 -7.30 -0.17 -5.34
N TRP A 90 -7.51 0.43 -4.16
CA TRP A 90 -8.26 -0.17 -3.07
C TRP A 90 -9.73 -0.37 -3.43
N GLY A 91 -10.25 0.51 -4.28
CA GLY A 91 -11.62 0.41 -4.77
C GLY A 91 -12.64 1.04 -3.86
N ASN A 92 -12.26 2.03 -3.06
CA ASN A 92 -13.15 2.73 -2.14
C ASN A 92 -13.86 3.90 -2.83
N ASP A 93 -15.05 4.21 -2.34
CA ASP A 93 -15.86 5.34 -2.81
C ASP A 93 -15.62 6.61 -2.00
N THR A 94 -14.96 6.50 -0.85
CA THR A 94 -14.63 7.61 0.05
C THR A 94 -13.15 7.54 0.42
N PRO A 95 -12.54 8.67 0.81
CA PRO A 95 -11.16 8.65 1.31
C PRO A 95 -11.02 7.74 2.53
N LEU A 96 -9.89 7.05 2.64
CA LEU A 96 -9.61 6.14 3.75
C LEU A 96 -8.89 6.83 4.92
N PHE A 97 -8.16 7.90 4.64
CA PHE A 97 -7.26 8.53 5.60
C PHE A 97 -7.70 9.97 5.85
N LEU A 98 -8.75 10.13 6.70
CA LEU A 98 -9.34 11.44 6.99
C LEU A 98 -8.70 12.15 8.17
N GLU A 99 -8.15 11.38 9.11
CA GLU A 99 -7.53 11.92 10.33
C GLU A 99 -6.01 11.87 10.21
N ASP A 100 -5.33 12.76 10.93
CA ASP A 100 -3.86 12.83 10.87
C ASP A 100 -3.20 11.52 11.34
N ASP A 101 -3.83 10.81 12.27
CA ASP A 101 -3.32 9.56 12.81
C ASP A 101 -3.71 8.32 11.99
N ASP A 102 -4.53 8.48 10.95
CA ASP A 102 -4.84 7.37 10.04
C ASP A 102 -3.58 6.97 9.27
N SER A 103 -3.33 5.66 9.20
CA SER A 103 -2.12 5.13 8.59
C SER A 103 -2.37 3.76 7.95
N VAL A 104 -1.31 3.20 7.40
CA VAL A 104 -1.30 1.88 6.76
C VAL A 104 -0.42 0.94 7.57
N LEU A 105 -0.93 -0.26 7.82
CA LEU A 105 -0.14 -1.38 8.31
C LEU A 105 0.12 -2.31 7.13
N LEU A 106 1.38 -2.55 6.82
CA LEU A 106 1.78 -3.53 5.82
C LEU A 106 2.19 -4.82 6.52
N VAL A 107 1.54 -5.91 6.16
CA VAL A 107 1.81 -7.23 6.73
C VAL A 107 2.43 -8.13 5.65
N GLU A 108 3.53 -8.76 5.97
CA GLU A 108 4.12 -9.81 5.14
C GLU A 108 3.60 -11.17 5.60
N ILE A 109 3.09 -11.94 4.65
CA ILE A 109 2.50 -13.26 4.91
C ILE A 109 3.56 -14.31 4.63
N ARG A 110 3.87 -15.15 5.61
CA ARG A 110 4.75 -16.28 5.42
C ARG A 110 3.96 -17.54 5.04
N ARG A 111 2.73 -17.65 5.55
CA ARG A 111 1.89 -18.82 5.32
C ARG A 111 0.42 -18.48 5.59
N TRP A 112 -0.47 -19.02 4.78
CA TRP A 112 -1.90 -18.91 5.04
C TRP A 112 -2.59 -20.23 4.78
N LEU A 113 -3.72 -20.43 5.44
CA LEU A 113 -4.58 -21.62 5.32
C LEU A 113 -6.02 -21.15 5.08
N ALA A 114 -6.69 -21.84 4.20
CA ALA A 114 -8.10 -21.60 3.92
C ALA A 114 -8.93 -22.84 4.19
#